data_14dec6dbe42c91638af0bb697ff9c1f7
#
_entry.id   14dec6dbe42c91638af0bb697ff9c1f7
#
_cell.length_a   1.000
_cell.length_b   1.000
_cell.length_c   1.000
_cell.angle_alpha   90.00
_cell.angle_beta   90.00
_cell.angle_gamma   90.00
#
_symmetry.space_group_name_H-M   'P 1'
#
loop_
_entity.id
_entity.type
_entity.pdbx_description
1 polymer ?
#
loop_
_entity_poly.entity_id
_entity_poly.type
_entity_poly.pdbx_seq_one_letter_code
_entity_poly.pdbx_strand_id
1 'polypeptide(L)'
;MNNNPRKKRAENMAYRSMKDTTLLRIFVLPVIILLIVMNVFPLFWSLVLSFSDYSAKKTTNWGVNPEMIGTENYSQILSDPKMWNRFITTAKFVLLSVGLQMILGFGIALLLHQVKFFGKGFLTTLLILPMTMSPVIVGIMWKLFYNPNYGMFNMLLGLGKIDWTTDPNFNLFGVVIADVWMWTPFVMLLSIAGLSAVPQYLYEAAEIDRASWWYKFSRITMPMVYPLLLVALIFRTMEAFKIFDVVMGITGRGTTAPQLLSMYLYNVGFVTWQTSYGSALGYIMLIMIIAITSIFIKYLNRAKQ
;
A
#
# COMPACT_ATOMS: atom_id res chain seq x y z
N MET A 1 12.12 -60.88 26.98
CA MET A 1 11.88 -59.44 26.80
C MET A 1 12.55 -59.00 25.51
N ASN A 2 11.77 -58.72 24.47
CA ASN A 2 12.30 -58.46 23.10
C ASN A 2 12.64 -56.98 22.95
N ASN A 3 13.88 -56.62 23.19
CA ASN A 3 14.36 -55.24 23.20
C ASN A 3 14.85 -54.85 21.78
N ASN A 4 13.91 -54.77 20.82
CA ASN A 4 14.23 -54.38 19.45
C ASN A 4 14.45 -52.88 19.36
N PRO A 5 15.70 -52.39 19.13
CA PRO A 5 16.05 -50.99 19.11
C PRO A 5 15.34 -50.19 17.98
N ARG A 6 14.97 -50.87 16.88
CA ARG A 6 14.20 -50.26 15.77
C ARG A 6 12.76 -49.92 16.19
N LYS A 7 12.13 -50.78 17.01
CA LYS A 7 10.77 -50.57 17.51
C LYS A 7 10.70 -49.37 18.48
N LYS A 8 11.66 -49.25 19.39
CA LYS A 8 11.83 -48.13 20.31
C LYS A 8 12.07 -46.80 19.57
N ARG A 9 12.85 -46.83 18.50
CA ARG A 9 13.12 -45.61 17.68
C ARG A 9 11.88 -45.16 16.91
N ALA A 10 11.09 -46.09 16.37
CA ALA A 10 9.82 -45.80 15.70
C ALA A 10 8.75 -45.24 16.67
N GLU A 11 8.65 -45.83 17.89
CA GLU A 11 7.75 -45.35 18.94
C GLU A 11 8.14 -43.94 19.43
N ASN A 12 9.42 -43.66 19.60
CA ASN A 12 9.91 -42.33 19.97
C ASN A 12 9.71 -41.28 18.87
N MET A 13 9.87 -41.66 17.59
CA MET A 13 9.57 -40.76 16.46
C MET A 13 8.05 -40.48 16.36
N ALA A 14 7.20 -41.49 16.52
CA ALA A 14 5.76 -41.35 16.53
C ALA A 14 5.28 -40.45 17.70
N TYR A 15 5.82 -40.65 18.90
CA TYR A 15 5.52 -39.85 20.09
C TYR A 15 5.98 -38.39 19.91
N ARG A 16 7.17 -38.15 19.34
CA ARG A 16 7.68 -36.81 19.03
C ARG A 16 6.81 -36.11 17.98
N SER A 17 6.42 -36.82 16.91
CA SER A 17 5.52 -36.33 15.87
C SER A 17 4.13 -35.98 16.42
N MET A 18 3.56 -36.81 17.31
CA MET A 18 2.27 -36.53 17.95
C MET A 18 2.35 -35.33 18.90
N LYS A 19 3.44 -35.18 19.63
CA LYS A 19 3.65 -34.04 20.53
C LYS A 19 3.80 -32.73 19.76
N ASP A 20 4.53 -32.77 18.64
CA ASP A 20 4.73 -31.61 17.75
C ASP A 20 3.42 -31.18 17.07
N THR A 21 2.58 -32.12 16.62
CA THR A 21 1.27 -31.83 16.05
C THR A 21 0.30 -31.27 17.08
N THR A 22 0.34 -31.76 18.33
CA THR A 22 -0.50 -31.23 19.42
C THR A 22 -0.08 -29.82 19.81
N LEU A 23 1.23 -29.56 19.92
CA LEU A 23 1.75 -28.21 20.16
C LEU A 23 1.38 -27.25 19.04
N LEU A 24 1.55 -27.65 17.77
CA LEU A 24 1.13 -26.85 16.61
C LEU A 24 -0.35 -26.51 16.68
N ARG A 25 -1.24 -27.47 17.03
CA ARG A 25 -2.67 -27.20 17.17
C ARG A 25 -2.97 -26.23 18.30
N ILE A 26 -2.35 -26.37 19.45
CA ILE A 26 -2.57 -25.49 20.62
C ILE A 26 -2.12 -24.05 20.33
N PHE A 27 -1.01 -23.84 19.62
CA PHE A 27 -0.51 -22.49 19.33
C PHE A 27 -1.10 -21.89 18.06
N VAL A 28 -1.31 -22.68 17.00
CA VAL A 28 -1.78 -22.16 15.71
C VAL A 28 -3.29 -22.03 15.65
N LEU A 29 -4.05 -22.97 16.25
CA LEU A 29 -5.50 -22.97 16.18
C LEU A 29 -6.16 -21.71 16.77
N PRO A 30 -5.77 -21.21 17.95
CA PRO A 30 -6.32 -19.97 18.49
C PRO A 30 -6.08 -18.77 17.56
N VAL A 31 -4.90 -18.68 16.95
CA VAL A 31 -4.56 -17.60 16.00
C VAL A 31 -5.44 -17.71 14.74
N ILE A 32 -5.61 -18.90 14.18
CA ILE A 32 -6.49 -19.13 13.02
C ILE A 32 -7.93 -18.75 13.35
N ILE A 33 -8.46 -19.20 14.50
CA ILE A 33 -9.82 -18.88 14.93
C ILE A 33 -9.97 -17.36 15.06
N LEU A 34 -9.02 -16.69 15.71
CA LEU A 34 -9.05 -15.25 15.88
C LEU A 34 -9.01 -14.51 14.52
N LEU A 35 -8.19 -14.95 13.59
CA LEU A 35 -8.13 -14.41 12.23
C LEU A 35 -9.46 -14.61 11.48
N ILE A 36 -10.09 -15.78 11.59
CA ILE A 36 -11.37 -16.04 10.96
C ILE A 36 -12.45 -15.13 11.56
N VAL A 37 -12.55 -15.06 12.88
CA VAL A 37 -13.58 -14.27 13.58
C VAL A 37 -13.40 -12.79 13.34
N MET A 38 -12.16 -12.28 13.38
CA MET A 38 -11.89 -10.83 13.30
C MET A 38 -11.75 -10.30 11.86
N ASN A 39 -11.39 -11.14 10.89
CA ASN A 39 -11.18 -10.68 9.51
C ASN A 39 -12.14 -11.35 8.52
N VAL A 40 -12.25 -12.67 8.53
CA VAL A 40 -13.05 -13.38 7.50
C VAL A 40 -14.53 -13.16 7.72
N PHE A 41 -15.01 -13.26 8.96
CA PHE A 41 -16.43 -13.07 9.28
C PHE A 41 -16.92 -11.65 8.94
N PRO A 42 -16.28 -10.56 9.37
CA PRO A 42 -16.71 -9.20 8.99
C PRO A 42 -16.64 -8.95 7.48
N LEU A 43 -15.62 -9.50 6.79
CA LEU A 43 -15.53 -9.42 5.34
C LEU A 43 -16.73 -10.10 4.69
N PHE A 44 -17.04 -11.33 5.07
CA PHE A 44 -18.20 -12.06 4.53
C PHE A 44 -19.52 -11.34 4.85
N TRP A 45 -19.68 -10.84 6.08
CA TRP A 45 -20.85 -10.07 6.47
C TRP A 45 -21.01 -8.79 5.64
N SER A 46 -19.93 -8.06 5.42
CA SER A 46 -19.90 -6.89 4.53
C SER A 46 -20.31 -7.27 3.09
N LEU A 47 -19.91 -8.48 2.60
CA LEU A 47 -20.36 -8.97 1.30
C LEU A 47 -21.88 -9.16 1.26
N VAL A 48 -22.45 -9.78 2.26
CA VAL A 48 -23.92 -9.95 2.34
C VAL A 48 -24.62 -8.60 2.37
N LEU A 49 -24.12 -7.67 3.19
CA LEU A 49 -24.67 -6.32 3.26
C LEU A 49 -24.58 -5.57 1.92
N SER A 50 -23.58 -5.82 1.10
CA SER A 50 -23.44 -5.13 -0.19
C SER A 50 -24.58 -5.39 -1.18
N PHE A 51 -25.33 -6.50 -0.97
CA PHE A 51 -26.50 -6.87 -1.75
C PHE A 51 -27.83 -6.46 -1.09
N SER A 52 -27.79 -5.64 -0.03
CA SER A 52 -28.96 -5.20 0.72
C SER A 52 -29.11 -3.68 0.72
N ASP A 53 -30.21 -3.16 1.28
CA ASP A 53 -30.46 -1.72 1.46
C ASP A 53 -30.15 -1.23 2.88
N TYR A 54 -29.42 -1.99 3.66
CA TYR A 54 -29.14 -1.68 5.06
C TYR A 54 -28.42 -0.35 5.25
N SER A 55 -28.98 0.49 6.10
CA SER A 55 -28.36 1.73 6.55
C SER A 55 -28.45 1.81 8.07
N ALA A 56 -27.30 1.95 8.73
CA ALA A 56 -27.25 2.03 10.19
C ALA A 56 -28.01 3.26 10.75
N LYS A 57 -28.26 4.29 9.93
CA LYS A 57 -29.06 5.47 10.32
C LYS A 57 -30.55 5.21 10.37
N LYS A 58 -31.05 4.27 9.55
CA LYS A 58 -32.49 3.95 9.48
C LYS A 58 -32.96 2.98 10.57
N THR A 59 -32.03 2.32 11.23
CA THR A 59 -32.33 1.23 12.18
C THR A 59 -32.50 1.83 13.57
N THR A 60 -33.75 2.05 14.00
CA THR A 60 -34.10 2.49 15.37
C THR A 60 -34.13 1.35 16.38
N ASN A 61 -34.13 0.11 15.92
CA ASN A 61 -34.12 -1.10 16.75
C ASN A 61 -32.95 -2.01 16.37
N TRP A 62 -32.37 -2.69 17.33
CA TRP A 62 -31.23 -3.61 17.19
C TRP A 62 -31.51 -4.86 16.30
N GLY A 63 -32.68 -4.92 15.65
CA GLY A 63 -33.05 -5.96 14.69
C GLY A 63 -32.53 -5.64 13.31
N VAL A 64 -31.40 -6.25 12.93
CA VAL A 64 -30.87 -6.18 11.57
C VAL A 64 -31.66 -7.14 10.68
N ASN A 65 -32.63 -6.61 9.94
CA ASN A 65 -33.27 -7.34 8.84
C ASN A 65 -33.05 -6.54 7.55
N PRO A 66 -31.86 -6.67 6.91
CA PRO A 66 -31.61 -5.98 5.65
C PRO A 66 -32.50 -6.58 4.55
N GLU A 67 -33.22 -5.75 3.83
CA GLU A 67 -33.92 -6.18 2.62
C GLU A 67 -32.90 -6.43 1.51
N MET A 68 -32.99 -7.60 0.87
CA MET A 68 -32.07 -7.94 -0.21
C MET A 68 -32.53 -7.28 -1.51
N ILE A 69 -31.68 -6.39 -2.02
CA ILE A 69 -31.93 -5.64 -3.28
C ILE A 69 -31.04 -6.13 -4.44
N GLY A 70 -30.35 -7.27 -4.25
CA GLY A 70 -29.47 -7.81 -5.28
C GLY A 70 -28.30 -6.89 -5.63
N THR A 71 -28.07 -6.65 -6.92
CA THR A 71 -26.93 -5.87 -7.43
C THR A 71 -27.21 -4.38 -7.58
N GLU A 72 -28.27 -3.84 -7.01
CA GLU A 72 -28.69 -2.45 -7.22
C GLU A 72 -27.61 -1.45 -6.77
N ASN A 73 -26.99 -1.66 -5.59
CA ASN A 73 -25.89 -0.82 -5.12
C ASN A 73 -24.72 -0.77 -6.14
N TYR A 74 -24.38 -1.91 -6.72
CA TYR A 74 -23.30 -1.99 -7.74
C TYR A 74 -23.71 -1.25 -9.02
N SER A 75 -24.93 -1.45 -9.48
CA SER A 75 -25.47 -0.76 -10.65
C SER A 75 -25.46 0.75 -10.45
N GLN A 76 -25.90 1.22 -9.28
CA GLN A 76 -25.91 2.64 -8.93
C GLN A 76 -24.49 3.23 -8.92
N ILE A 77 -23.52 2.54 -8.31
CA ILE A 77 -22.11 2.97 -8.28
C ILE A 77 -21.53 3.08 -9.70
N LEU A 78 -21.76 2.09 -10.54
CA LEU A 78 -21.19 2.04 -11.89
C LEU A 78 -21.89 2.97 -12.88
N SER A 79 -23.13 3.36 -12.61
CA SER A 79 -23.90 4.28 -13.44
C SER A 79 -23.72 5.76 -13.08
N ASP A 80 -23.16 6.08 -11.89
CA ASP A 80 -22.96 7.45 -11.45
C ASP A 80 -21.71 8.08 -12.10
N PRO A 81 -21.86 9.14 -12.94
CA PRO A 81 -20.71 9.85 -13.53
C PRO A 81 -19.76 10.44 -12.49
N LYS A 82 -20.26 10.81 -11.29
CA LYS A 82 -19.42 11.33 -10.21
C LYS A 82 -18.49 10.26 -9.65
N MET A 83 -18.94 9.01 -9.66
CA MET A 83 -18.09 7.88 -9.26
C MET A 83 -16.96 7.67 -10.24
N TRP A 84 -17.18 7.76 -11.54
CA TRP A 84 -16.13 7.67 -12.55
C TRP A 84 -15.07 8.76 -12.38
N ASN A 85 -15.49 10.00 -12.05
CA ASN A 85 -14.52 11.06 -11.72
C ASN A 85 -13.66 10.71 -10.50
N ARG A 86 -14.22 10.03 -9.48
CA ARG A 86 -13.46 9.56 -8.31
C ARG A 86 -12.49 8.43 -8.68
N PHE A 87 -12.91 7.50 -9.53
CA PHE A 87 -12.03 6.46 -10.07
C PHE A 87 -10.84 7.07 -10.82
N ILE A 88 -11.11 8.02 -11.71
CA ILE A 88 -10.08 8.73 -12.49
C ILE A 88 -9.15 9.52 -11.58
N THR A 89 -9.67 10.24 -10.59
CA THR A 89 -8.87 11.01 -9.63
C THR A 89 -7.97 10.10 -8.81
N THR A 90 -8.50 8.96 -8.35
CA THR A 90 -7.71 7.95 -7.62
C THR A 90 -6.63 7.34 -8.51
N ALA A 91 -6.95 7.00 -9.76
CA ALA A 91 -5.98 6.50 -10.72
C ALA A 91 -4.87 7.53 -11.01
N LYS A 92 -5.22 8.81 -11.21
CA LYS A 92 -4.24 9.90 -11.36
C LYS A 92 -3.32 10.01 -10.13
N PHE A 93 -3.91 9.97 -8.93
CA PHE A 93 -3.14 9.97 -7.69
C PHE A 93 -2.15 8.81 -7.64
N VAL A 94 -2.62 7.59 -7.86
CA VAL A 94 -1.77 6.38 -7.82
C VAL A 94 -0.64 6.46 -8.84
N LEU A 95 -0.94 6.82 -10.08
CA LEU A 95 0.07 6.94 -11.14
C LEU A 95 1.13 8.00 -10.82
N LEU A 96 0.72 9.17 -10.36
CA LEU A 96 1.64 10.26 -10.03
C LEU A 96 2.46 9.91 -8.79
N SER A 97 1.82 9.51 -7.71
CA SER A 97 2.49 9.26 -6.44
C SER A 97 3.43 8.05 -6.55
N VAL A 98 2.93 6.90 -6.99
CA VAL A 98 3.75 5.68 -7.10
C VAL A 98 4.83 5.84 -8.17
N GLY A 99 4.51 6.47 -9.32
CA GLY A 99 5.49 6.75 -10.38
C GLY A 99 6.66 7.60 -9.87
N LEU A 100 6.38 8.70 -9.18
CA LEU A 100 7.42 9.55 -8.59
C LEU A 100 8.21 8.82 -7.50
N GLN A 101 7.56 8.04 -6.65
CA GLN A 101 8.24 7.22 -5.63
C GLN A 101 9.20 6.21 -6.24
N MET A 102 8.79 5.54 -7.32
CA MET A 102 9.65 4.58 -8.02
C MET A 102 10.88 5.26 -8.61
N ILE A 103 10.70 6.40 -9.27
CA ILE A 103 11.81 7.17 -9.89
C ILE A 103 12.74 7.71 -8.81
N LEU A 104 12.22 8.41 -7.81
CA LEU A 104 13.02 9.04 -6.77
C LEU A 104 13.66 8.00 -5.85
N GLY A 105 12.92 7.00 -5.40
CA GLY A 105 13.42 5.96 -4.50
C GLY A 105 14.52 5.13 -5.13
N PHE A 106 14.34 4.71 -6.38
CA PHE A 106 15.38 3.99 -7.11
C PHE A 106 16.58 4.89 -7.45
N GLY A 107 16.33 6.15 -7.85
CA GLY A 107 17.39 7.13 -8.11
C GLY A 107 18.26 7.39 -6.87
N ILE A 108 17.65 7.63 -5.71
CA ILE A 108 18.37 7.81 -4.44
C ILE A 108 19.14 6.54 -4.07
N ALA A 109 18.55 5.36 -4.26
CA ALA A 109 19.21 4.09 -4.00
C ALA A 109 20.46 3.89 -4.85
N LEU A 110 20.39 4.21 -6.15
CA LEU A 110 21.54 4.17 -7.07
C LEU A 110 22.66 5.10 -6.61
N LEU A 111 22.33 6.34 -6.25
CA LEU A 111 23.31 7.31 -5.74
C LEU A 111 23.96 6.81 -4.46
N LEU A 112 23.16 6.35 -3.49
CA LEU A 112 23.68 5.80 -2.24
C LEU A 112 24.51 4.53 -2.45
N HIS A 113 24.18 3.69 -3.44
CA HIS A 113 24.92 2.48 -3.72
C HIS A 113 26.30 2.76 -4.29
N GLN A 114 26.42 3.73 -5.20
CA GLN A 114 27.66 4.06 -5.89
C GLN A 114 28.66 4.84 -5.04
N VAL A 115 28.16 5.67 -4.11
CA VAL A 115 29.02 6.59 -3.35
C VAL A 115 29.42 5.96 -2.01
N LYS A 116 30.74 5.96 -1.75
CA LYS A 116 31.32 5.62 -0.44
C LYS A 116 31.77 6.89 0.25
N PHE A 117 31.06 7.33 1.30
CA PHE A 117 31.44 8.49 2.09
C PHE A 117 31.18 8.27 3.58
N PHE A 118 31.93 9.02 4.39
CA PHE A 118 31.72 9.02 5.84
C PHE A 118 30.33 9.63 6.15
N GLY A 119 29.51 8.92 6.95
CA GLY A 119 28.17 9.39 7.27
C GLY A 119 27.03 8.85 6.40
N LYS A 120 27.32 7.95 5.43
CA LYS A 120 26.30 7.31 4.59
C LYS A 120 25.18 6.66 5.41
N GLY A 121 25.52 5.97 6.51
CA GLY A 121 24.54 5.37 7.42
C GLY A 121 23.60 6.42 8.04
N PHE A 122 24.17 7.52 8.53
CA PHE A 122 23.39 8.64 9.09
C PHE A 122 22.44 9.26 8.06
N LEU A 123 22.94 9.54 6.85
CA LEU A 123 22.10 10.07 5.77
C LEU A 123 20.96 9.08 5.42
N THR A 124 21.28 7.79 5.32
CA THR A 124 20.26 6.76 5.05
C THR A 124 19.19 6.74 6.15
N THR A 125 19.61 6.80 7.42
CA THR A 125 18.68 6.88 8.56
C THR A 125 17.79 8.12 8.48
N LEU A 126 18.36 9.27 8.16
CA LEU A 126 17.60 10.52 8.01
C LEU A 126 16.55 10.41 6.87
N LEU A 127 16.94 9.81 5.74
CA LEU A 127 16.04 9.60 4.62
C LEU A 127 14.89 8.62 4.94
N ILE A 128 15.06 7.70 5.89
CA ILE A 128 14.04 6.72 6.28
C ILE A 128 13.03 7.33 7.29
N LEU A 129 13.38 8.38 8.01
CA LEU A 129 12.53 8.98 9.04
C LEU A 129 11.08 9.26 8.60
N PRO A 130 10.82 9.81 7.39
CA PRO A 130 9.45 10.08 6.96
C PRO A 130 8.51 8.88 7.04
N MET A 131 8.96 7.71 6.62
CA MET A 131 8.13 6.50 6.58
C MET A 131 7.87 5.88 7.97
N THR A 132 8.60 6.29 9.01
CA THR A 132 8.39 5.83 10.38
C THR A 132 7.35 6.66 11.13
N MET A 133 6.92 7.78 10.56
CA MET A 133 5.92 8.67 11.15
C MET A 133 4.49 8.13 10.90
N SER A 134 3.58 8.45 11.82
CA SER A 134 2.16 8.15 11.57
C SER A 134 1.63 8.95 10.38
N PRO A 135 0.90 8.31 9.44
CA PRO A 135 0.39 9.00 8.25
C PRO A 135 -0.50 10.22 8.55
N VAL A 136 -1.31 10.15 9.62
CA VAL A 136 -2.14 11.29 10.06
C VAL A 136 -1.27 12.47 10.50
N ILE A 137 -0.21 12.21 11.26
CA ILE A 137 0.73 13.24 11.73
C ILE A 137 1.45 13.88 10.54
N VAL A 138 1.89 13.08 9.58
CA VAL A 138 2.46 13.58 8.32
C VAL A 138 1.47 14.50 7.62
N GLY A 139 0.20 14.09 7.50
CA GLY A 139 -0.84 14.92 6.90
C GLY A 139 -1.00 16.27 7.60
N ILE A 140 -1.08 16.28 8.94
CA ILE A 140 -1.20 17.51 9.74
C ILE A 140 0.05 18.41 9.58
N MET A 141 1.24 17.81 9.58
CA MET A 141 2.50 18.53 9.35
C MET A 141 2.52 19.20 7.96
N TRP A 142 2.16 18.48 6.91
CA TRP A 142 2.08 19.03 5.57
C TRP A 142 1.00 20.11 5.44
N LYS A 143 -0.13 19.98 6.14
CA LYS A 143 -1.15 21.03 6.21
C LYS A 143 -0.58 22.35 6.74
N LEU A 144 0.29 22.31 7.76
CA LEU A 144 0.97 23.49 8.27
C LEU A 144 1.94 24.07 7.23
N PHE A 145 2.70 23.21 6.52
CA PHE A 145 3.63 23.65 5.48
C PHE A 145 2.91 24.26 4.27
N TYR A 146 1.71 23.81 3.96
CA TYR A 146 0.88 24.30 2.85
C TYR A 146 0.06 25.54 3.18
N ASN A 147 0.11 26.06 4.41
CA ASN A 147 -0.70 27.22 4.76
C ASN A 147 -0.41 28.42 3.85
N PRO A 148 -1.45 29.04 3.21
CA PRO A 148 -1.22 30.11 2.23
C PRO A 148 -0.56 31.37 2.80
N ASN A 149 -0.70 31.63 4.10
CA ASN A 149 -0.25 32.87 4.74
C ASN A 149 1.15 32.75 5.39
N TYR A 150 1.43 31.60 6.01
CA TYR A 150 2.68 31.39 6.78
C TYR A 150 3.36 30.05 6.48
N GLY A 151 2.83 29.29 5.53
CA GLY A 151 3.40 27.99 5.19
C GLY A 151 4.75 28.09 4.48
N MET A 152 5.71 27.35 4.98
CA MET A 152 7.07 27.35 4.49
C MET A 152 7.16 26.89 3.01
N PHE A 153 6.24 26.04 2.55
CA PHE A 153 6.31 25.46 1.20
C PHE A 153 6.12 26.52 0.11
N ASN A 154 5.12 27.40 0.23
CA ASN A 154 4.92 28.51 -0.69
C ASN A 154 6.08 29.51 -0.67
N MET A 155 6.61 29.77 0.53
CA MET A 155 7.73 30.69 0.70
C MET A 155 9.02 30.18 0.03
N LEU A 156 9.36 28.91 0.21
CA LEU A 156 10.56 28.29 -0.39
C LEU A 156 10.50 28.22 -1.91
N LEU A 157 9.31 28.02 -2.48
CA LEU A 157 9.12 27.90 -3.93
C LEU A 157 8.83 29.24 -4.62
N GLY A 158 8.63 30.32 -3.85
CA GLY A 158 8.31 31.64 -4.42
C GLY A 158 6.96 31.68 -5.16
N LEU A 159 6.01 30.79 -4.82
CA LEU A 159 4.76 30.57 -5.56
C LEU A 159 3.60 31.49 -5.11
N GLY A 160 3.84 32.43 -4.19
CA GLY A 160 2.78 33.29 -3.64
C GLY A 160 1.86 32.52 -2.67
N LYS A 161 0.57 32.85 -2.66
CA LYS A 161 -0.41 32.29 -1.72
C LYS A 161 -1.23 31.17 -2.34
N ILE A 162 -0.61 30.07 -2.73
CA ILE A 162 -1.31 28.88 -3.23
C ILE A 162 -1.87 28.09 -2.04
N ASP A 163 -3.15 27.74 -2.11
CA ASP A 163 -3.77 26.80 -1.16
C ASP A 163 -3.71 25.36 -1.68
N TRP A 164 -2.71 24.63 -1.23
CA TRP A 164 -2.47 23.21 -1.57
C TRP A 164 -3.46 22.25 -0.90
N THR A 165 -4.31 22.74 -0.02
CA THR A 165 -5.22 21.90 0.77
C THR A 165 -6.64 21.92 0.26
N THR A 166 -7.13 23.10 -0.20
CA THR A 166 -8.54 23.29 -0.54
C THR A 166 -8.79 23.67 -2.00
N ASP A 167 -7.81 24.23 -2.71
CA ASP A 167 -7.95 24.56 -4.12
C ASP A 167 -8.04 23.29 -4.97
N PRO A 168 -9.13 23.08 -5.73
CA PRO A 168 -9.31 21.89 -6.57
C PRO A 168 -8.19 21.65 -7.59
N ASN A 169 -7.47 22.70 -8.01
CA ASN A 169 -6.37 22.58 -8.96
C ASN A 169 -5.07 22.06 -8.31
N PHE A 170 -4.90 22.28 -7.00
CA PHE A 170 -3.64 21.99 -6.29
C PHE A 170 -3.80 20.93 -5.20
N ASN A 171 -5.00 20.69 -4.67
CA ASN A 171 -5.22 19.78 -3.54
C ASN A 171 -4.75 18.34 -3.80
N LEU A 172 -4.91 17.83 -5.02
CA LEU A 172 -4.40 16.50 -5.40
C LEU A 172 -2.86 16.47 -5.38
N PHE A 173 -2.22 17.52 -5.90
CA PHE A 173 -0.76 17.62 -5.91
C PHE A 173 -0.19 17.75 -4.49
N GLY A 174 -0.87 18.49 -3.60
CA GLY A 174 -0.50 18.58 -2.20
C GLY A 174 -0.46 17.18 -1.53
N VAL A 175 -1.47 16.36 -1.78
CA VAL A 175 -1.50 14.98 -1.27
C VAL A 175 -0.42 14.12 -1.92
N VAL A 176 -0.20 14.24 -3.24
CA VAL A 176 0.86 13.50 -3.97
C VAL A 176 2.23 13.81 -3.38
N ILE A 177 2.56 15.08 -3.16
CA ILE A 177 3.87 15.50 -2.63
C ILE A 177 4.10 14.93 -1.23
N ALA A 178 3.09 15.00 -0.36
CA ALA A 178 3.16 14.47 0.99
C ALA A 178 3.35 12.93 0.99
N ASP A 179 2.61 12.21 0.16
CA ASP A 179 2.71 10.76 0.03
C ASP A 179 4.04 10.33 -0.60
N VAL A 180 4.53 11.06 -1.61
CA VAL A 180 5.84 10.83 -2.21
C VAL A 180 6.95 11.02 -1.18
N TRP A 181 6.93 12.11 -0.42
CA TRP A 181 7.92 12.36 0.63
C TRP A 181 7.92 11.25 1.69
N MET A 182 6.74 10.81 2.11
CA MET A 182 6.60 9.79 3.14
C MET A 182 7.07 8.40 2.68
N TRP A 183 6.77 8.00 1.45
CA TRP A 183 6.92 6.61 1.02
C TRP A 183 8.06 6.36 0.02
N THR A 184 8.72 7.39 -0.50
CA THR A 184 9.95 7.23 -1.29
C THR A 184 11.03 6.40 -0.58
N PRO A 185 11.23 6.52 0.75
CA PRO A 185 12.19 5.68 1.47
C PRO A 185 11.90 4.17 1.40
N PHE A 186 10.65 3.76 1.33
CA PHE A 186 10.29 2.34 1.17
C PHE A 186 10.82 1.78 -0.14
N VAL A 187 10.62 2.51 -1.25
CA VAL A 187 11.15 2.12 -2.56
C VAL A 187 12.68 2.16 -2.56
N MET A 188 13.26 3.17 -1.94
CA MET A 188 14.72 3.29 -1.76
C MET A 188 15.30 2.06 -1.05
N LEU A 189 14.73 1.63 0.07
CA LEU A 189 15.21 0.48 0.84
C LEU A 189 15.16 -0.82 0.04
N LEU A 190 14.02 -1.09 -0.63
CA LEU A 190 13.90 -2.27 -1.49
C LEU A 190 14.87 -2.22 -2.67
N SER A 191 15.10 -1.03 -3.22
CA SER A 191 16.06 -0.82 -4.29
C SER A 191 17.50 -1.05 -3.82
N ILE A 192 17.87 -0.56 -2.63
CA ILE A 192 19.20 -0.82 -2.02
C ILE A 192 19.40 -2.31 -1.80
N ALA A 193 18.39 -3.02 -1.29
CA ALA A 193 18.44 -4.46 -1.10
C ALA A 193 18.67 -5.19 -2.44
N GLY A 194 17.96 -4.77 -3.50
CA GLY A 194 18.15 -5.31 -4.85
C GLY A 194 19.53 -5.03 -5.42
N LEU A 195 20.03 -3.81 -5.29
CA LEU A 195 21.37 -3.43 -5.75
C LEU A 195 22.47 -4.19 -5.00
N SER A 196 22.29 -4.40 -3.71
CA SER A 196 23.26 -5.15 -2.89
C SER A 196 23.27 -6.65 -3.18
N ALA A 197 22.22 -7.19 -3.79
CA ALA A 197 22.16 -8.60 -4.20
C ALA A 197 22.87 -8.86 -5.53
N VAL A 198 23.26 -7.84 -6.29
CA VAL A 198 23.98 -8.01 -7.56
C VAL A 198 25.42 -8.44 -7.25
N PRO A 199 25.89 -9.60 -7.77
CA PRO A 199 27.25 -10.06 -7.54
C PRO A 199 28.30 -9.13 -8.13
N GLN A 200 29.30 -8.76 -7.34
CA GLN A 200 30.31 -7.79 -7.73
C GLN A 200 31.15 -8.24 -8.93
N TYR A 201 31.40 -9.54 -9.06
CA TYR A 201 32.17 -10.10 -10.18
C TYR A 201 31.60 -9.78 -11.57
N LEU A 202 30.27 -9.54 -11.67
CA LEU A 202 29.63 -9.13 -12.93
C LEU A 202 30.06 -7.73 -13.36
N TYR A 203 30.21 -6.83 -12.39
CA TYR A 203 30.72 -5.48 -12.66
C TYR A 203 32.22 -5.49 -13.00
N GLU A 204 32.99 -6.31 -12.30
CA GLU A 204 34.43 -6.49 -12.55
C GLU A 204 34.69 -7.03 -13.96
N ALA A 205 33.95 -8.08 -14.37
CA ALA A 205 34.02 -8.61 -15.74
C ALA A 205 33.68 -7.55 -16.79
N ALA A 206 32.57 -6.81 -16.57
CA ALA A 206 32.17 -5.73 -17.47
C ALA A 206 33.18 -4.57 -17.53
N GLU A 207 33.98 -4.34 -16.48
CA GLU A 207 35.08 -3.36 -16.49
C GLU A 207 36.26 -3.82 -17.32
N ILE A 208 36.61 -5.12 -17.24
CA ILE A 208 37.63 -5.71 -18.12
C ILE A 208 37.24 -5.56 -19.59
N ASP A 209 35.97 -5.77 -19.91
CA ASP A 209 35.40 -5.58 -21.26
C ASP A 209 35.21 -4.12 -21.65
N ARG A 210 35.60 -3.16 -20.82
CA ARG A 210 35.41 -1.71 -21.02
C ARG A 210 33.96 -1.32 -21.30
N ALA A 211 33.01 -2.04 -20.69
CA ALA A 211 31.57 -1.77 -20.86
C ALA A 211 31.19 -0.39 -20.30
N SER A 212 30.37 0.33 -21.06
CA SER A 212 29.88 1.66 -20.66
C SER A 212 29.00 1.56 -19.41
N TRP A 213 28.82 2.69 -18.70
CA TRP A 213 27.90 2.77 -17.55
C TRP A 213 26.48 2.34 -17.95
N TRP A 214 25.99 2.79 -19.11
CA TRP A 214 24.65 2.44 -19.60
C TRP A 214 24.52 0.94 -19.89
N TYR A 215 25.56 0.31 -20.41
CA TYR A 215 25.58 -1.14 -20.63
C TYR A 215 25.51 -1.90 -19.30
N LYS A 216 26.34 -1.54 -18.32
CA LYS A 216 26.30 -2.12 -16.96
C LYS A 216 24.94 -1.93 -16.32
N PHE A 217 24.35 -0.73 -16.41
CA PHE A 217 23.04 -0.43 -15.87
C PHE A 217 21.93 -1.28 -16.52
N SER A 218 21.86 -1.29 -17.85
CA SER A 218 20.75 -1.92 -18.58
C SER A 218 20.85 -3.45 -18.66
N ARG A 219 22.06 -4.02 -18.65
CA ARG A 219 22.28 -5.45 -18.84
C ARG A 219 22.62 -6.21 -17.57
N ILE A 220 23.11 -5.56 -16.54
CA ILE A 220 23.47 -6.18 -15.27
C ILE A 220 22.54 -5.68 -14.15
N THR A 221 22.57 -4.36 -13.87
CA THR A 221 21.89 -3.81 -12.70
C THR A 221 20.37 -3.95 -12.81
N MET A 222 19.77 -3.44 -13.90
CA MET A 222 18.30 -3.35 -14.04
C MET A 222 17.63 -4.73 -14.06
N PRO A 223 18.11 -5.74 -14.82
CA PRO A 223 17.49 -7.06 -14.82
C PRO A 223 17.51 -7.74 -13.45
N MET A 224 18.58 -7.55 -12.67
CA MET A 224 18.72 -8.18 -11.36
C MET A 224 17.91 -7.46 -10.28
N VAL A 225 17.77 -6.15 -10.35
CA VAL A 225 16.99 -5.35 -9.38
C VAL A 225 15.49 -5.33 -9.71
N TYR A 226 15.14 -5.52 -10.98
CA TYR A 226 13.76 -5.44 -11.49
C TYR A 226 12.74 -6.25 -10.67
N PRO A 227 12.99 -7.51 -10.23
CA PRO A 227 12.02 -8.25 -9.41
C PRO A 227 11.68 -7.56 -8.09
N LEU A 228 12.66 -6.95 -7.40
CA LEU A 228 12.41 -6.21 -6.17
C LEU A 228 11.71 -4.88 -6.43
N LEU A 229 12.01 -4.21 -7.54
CA LEU A 229 11.27 -3.02 -7.96
C LEU A 229 9.81 -3.35 -8.25
N LEU A 230 9.51 -4.49 -8.87
CA LEU A 230 8.12 -4.94 -9.05
C LEU A 230 7.43 -5.21 -7.71
N VAL A 231 8.12 -5.80 -6.75
CA VAL A 231 7.58 -5.98 -5.39
C VAL A 231 7.25 -4.62 -4.77
N ALA A 232 8.17 -3.65 -4.85
CA ALA A 232 7.93 -2.29 -4.37
C ALA A 232 6.71 -1.65 -5.06
N LEU A 233 6.62 -1.79 -6.39
CA LEU A 233 5.51 -1.28 -7.19
C LEU A 233 4.16 -1.89 -6.76
N ILE A 234 4.11 -3.21 -6.55
CA ILE A 234 2.90 -3.91 -6.10
C ILE A 234 2.44 -3.36 -4.76
N PHE A 235 3.32 -3.35 -3.75
CA PHE A 235 2.96 -2.87 -2.41
C PHE A 235 2.51 -1.40 -2.44
N ARG A 236 3.27 -0.53 -3.11
CA ARG A 236 2.92 0.89 -3.18
C ARG A 236 1.61 1.13 -3.92
N THR A 237 1.36 0.44 -5.02
CA THR A 237 0.09 0.55 -5.75
C THR A 237 -1.09 0.14 -4.87
N MET A 238 -0.99 -1.00 -4.16
CA MET A 238 -2.04 -1.47 -3.26
C MET A 238 -2.33 -0.46 -2.14
N GLU A 239 -1.29 0.09 -1.52
CA GLU A 239 -1.45 1.08 -0.43
C GLU A 239 -1.96 2.43 -0.94
N ALA A 240 -1.48 2.89 -2.09
CA ALA A 240 -1.92 4.15 -2.69
C ALA A 240 -3.41 4.15 -3.07
N PHE A 241 -3.98 3.02 -3.51
CA PHE A 241 -5.43 2.92 -3.74
C PHE A 241 -6.27 3.08 -2.46
N LYS A 242 -5.70 2.75 -1.31
CA LYS A 242 -6.36 2.83 0.00
C LYS A 242 -5.97 4.08 0.80
N ILE A 243 -5.23 5.02 0.18
CA ILE A 243 -4.76 6.21 0.90
C ILE A 243 -5.92 6.95 1.57
N PHE A 244 -5.82 7.15 2.86
CA PHE A 244 -6.84 7.81 3.65
C PHE A 244 -6.24 8.76 4.69
N ASP A 245 -5.37 8.27 5.55
CA ASP A 245 -4.89 8.96 6.74
C ASP A 245 -4.14 10.26 6.44
N VAL A 246 -3.24 10.24 5.45
CA VAL A 246 -2.50 11.44 5.01
C VAL A 246 -3.46 12.47 4.45
N VAL A 247 -4.43 12.04 3.61
CA VAL A 247 -5.44 12.94 3.01
C VAL A 247 -6.28 13.57 4.10
N MET A 248 -6.76 12.76 5.06
CA MET A 248 -7.54 13.22 6.20
C MET A 248 -6.76 14.23 7.05
N GLY A 249 -5.47 14.02 7.25
CA GLY A 249 -4.59 14.96 7.97
C GLY A 249 -4.44 16.29 7.24
N ILE A 250 -4.28 16.29 5.92
CA ILE A 250 -4.10 17.49 5.11
C ILE A 250 -5.41 18.28 4.97
N THR A 251 -6.47 17.62 4.50
CA THR A 251 -7.70 18.30 4.07
C THR A 251 -8.83 18.23 5.10
N GLY A 252 -8.72 17.31 6.07
CA GLY A 252 -9.82 17.03 7.00
C GLY A 252 -11.01 16.36 6.31
N ARG A 253 -12.21 16.56 6.89
CA ARG A 253 -13.47 16.00 6.37
C ARG A 253 -14.18 16.92 5.35
N GLY A 254 -13.49 17.96 4.86
CA GLY A 254 -14.10 18.99 4.02
C GLY A 254 -14.49 18.48 2.62
N THR A 255 -15.45 19.18 2.02
CA THR A 255 -15.89 18.98 0.63
C THR A 255 -14.82 19.37 -0.39
N THR A 256 -13.78 20.08 0.05
CA THR A 256 -12.64 20.55 -0.74
C THR A 256 -11.52 19.51 -0.87
N ALA A 257 -11.61 18.39 -0.14
CA ALA A 257 -10.66 17.30 -0.27
C ALA A 257 -10.63 16.72 -1.70
N PRO A 258 -9.48 16.22 -2.18
CA PRO A 258 -9.45 15.50 -3.44
C PRO A 258 -10.45 14.36 -3.41
N GLN A 259 -11.24 14.22 -4.47
CA GLN A 259 -12.33 13.25 -4.56
C GLN A 259 -11.79 11.83 -4.80
N LEU A 260 -11.08 11.28 -3.80
CA LEU A 260 -10.55 9.94 -3.82
C LEU A 260 -11.59 8.91 -3.37
N LEU A 261 -11.51 7.70 -3.91
CA LEU A 261 -12.43 6.60 -3.58
C LEU A 261 -12.43 6.24 -2.09
N SER A 262 -11.26 6.20 -1.45
CA SER A 262 -11.11 5.91 -0.03
C SER A 262 -11.79 6.96 0.86
N MET A 263 -11.65 8.25 0.52
CA MET A 263 -12.33 9.34 1.23
C MET A 263 -13.84 9.27 1.06
N TYR A 264 -14.30 8.94 -0.14
CA TYR A 264 -15.73 8.77 -0.39
C TYR A 264 -16.31 7.55 0.33
N LEU A 265 -15.59 6.42 0.31
CA LEU A 265 -15.96 5.22 1.07
C LEU A 265 -16.13 5.53 2.57
N TYR A 266 -15.19 6.26 3.15
CA TYR A 266 -15.28 6.70 4.54
C TYR A 266 -16.53 7.57 4.78
N ASN A 267 -16.78 8.54 3.89
CA ASN A 267 -17.94 9.42 4.01
C ASN A 267 -19.24 8.62 3.97
N VAL A 268 -19.38 7.72 3.00
CA VAL A 268 -20.58 6.90 2.83
C VAL A 268 -20.78 5.93 4.00
N GLY A 269 -19.72 5.23 4.41
CA GLY A 269 -19.81 4.20 5.44
C GLY A 269 -19.95 4.75 6.86
N PHE A 270 -19.23 5.84 7.19
CA PHE A 270 -19.09 6.30 8.57
C PHE A 270 -19.67 7.70 8.86
N VAL A 271 -19.91 8.52 7.84
CA VAL A 271 -20.51 9.85 8.01
C VAL A 271 -22.00 9.83 7.66
N THR A 272 -22.35 9.28 6.51
CA THR A 272 -23.76 9.19 6.07
C THR A 272 -24.44 7.88 6.46
N TRP A 273 -23.69 6.91 6.97
CA TRP A 273 -24.17 5.61 7.46
C TRP A 273 -24.89 4.75 6.42
N GLN A 274 -24.60 4.94 5.15
CA GLN A 274 -25.09 4.11 4.05
C GLN A 274 -24.25 2.83 3.95
N THR A 275 -24.42 1.95 4.93
CA THR A 275 -23.50 0.82 5.17
C THR A 275 -23.47 -0.14 3.98
N SER A 276 -24.60 -0.49 3.39
CA SER A 276 -24.70 -1.42 2.25
C SER A 276 -24.04 -0.85 1.00
N TYR A 277 -24.30 0.41 0.66
CA TYR A 277 -23.68 1.09 -0.46
C TYR A 277 -22.16 1.22 -0.24
N GLY A 278 -21.72 1.57 0.98
CA GLY A 278 -20.31 1.60 1.36
C GLY A 278 -19.65 0.22 1.22
N SER A 279 -20.34 -0.84 1.64
CA SER A 279 -19.86 -2.23 1.49
C SER A 279 -19.69 -2.60 0.01
N ALA A 280 -20.65 -2.28 -0.86
CA ALA A 280 -20.55 -2.52 -2.31
C ALA A 280 -19.37 -1.75 -2.93
N LEU A 281 -19.18 -0.48 -2.56
CA LEU A 281 -18.04 0.31 -3.01
C LEU A 281 -16.71 -0.29 -2.52
N GLY A 282 -16.64 -0.76 -1.27
CA GLY A 282 -15.48 -1.46 -0.73
C GLY A 282 -15.12 -2.71 -1.54
N TYR A 283 -16.11 -3.50 -1.94
CA TYR A 283 -15.90 -4.68 -2.80
C TYR A 283 -15.44 -4.31 -4.21
N ILE A 284 -15.98 -3.26 -4.82
CA ILE A 284 -15.49 -2.76 -6.11
C ILE A 284 -14.01 -2.37 -5.99
N MET A 285 -13.64 -1.62 -4.95
CA MET A 285 -12.23 -1.25 -4.70
C MET A 285 -11.35 -2.50 -4.48
N LEU A 286 -11.82 -3.47 -3.72
CA LEU A 286 -11.10 -4.73 -3.48
C LEU A 286 -10.83 -5.48 -4.79
N ILE A 287 -11.85 -5.65 -5.64
CA ILE A 287 -11.75 -6.31 -6.94
C ILE A 287 -10.75 -5.57 -7.84
N MET A 288 -10.80 -4.24 -7.88
CA MET A 288 -9.86 -3.44 -8.66
C MET A 288 -8.41 -3.65 -8.19
N ILE A 289 -8.17 -3.60 -6.88
CA ILE A 289 -6.83 -3.81 -6.32
C ILE A 289 -6.34 -5.22 -6.65
N ILE A 290 -7.17 -6.25 -6.49
CA ILE A 290 -6.82 -7.64 -6.83
C ILE A 290 -6.50 -7.77 -8.32
N ALA A 291 -7.30 -7.17 -9.20
CA ALA A 291 -7.08 -7.23 -10.65
C ALA A 291 -5.73 -6.60 -11.04
N ILE A 292 -5.45 -5.38 -10.55
CA ILE A 292 -4.19 -4.67 -10.83
C ILE A 292 -3.00 -5.45 -10.26
N THR A 293 -3.12 -5.91 -9.02
CA THR A 293 -2.05 -6.69 -8.36
C THR A 293 -1.78 -8.01 -9.08
N SER A 294 -2.82 -8.71 -9.55
CA SER A 294 -2.68 -9.95 -10.31
C SER A 294 -1.92 -9.75 -11.63
N ILE A 295 -2.14 -8.61 -12.30
CA ILE A 295 -1.38 -8.24 -13.50
C ILE A 295 0.11 -8.09 -13.15
N PHE A 296 0.45 -7.35 -12.10
CA PHE A 296 1.86 -7.16 -11.68
C PHE A 296 2.51 -8.46 -11.22
N ILE A 297 1.81 -9.33 -10.50
CA ILE A 297 2.31 -10.66 -10.11
C ILE A 297 2.63 -11.52 -11.34
N LYS A 298 1.81 -11.46 -12.38
CA LYS A 298 2.09 -12.16 -13.64
C LYS A 298 3.40 -11.68 -14.28
N TYR A 299 3.67 -10.37 -14.27
CA TYR A 299 4.96 -9.82 -14.73
C TYR A 299 6.12 -10.23 -13.83
N LEU A 300 5.93 -10.21 -12.50
CA LEU A 300 6.94 -10.65 -11.54
C LEU A 300 7.36 -12.12 -11.76
N ASN A 301 6.38 -13.00 -11.99
CA ASN A 301 6.66 -14.41 -12.24
C ASN A 301 7.42 -14.66 -13.57
N ARG A 302 7.17 -13.83 -14.59
CA ARG A 302 7.94 -13.86 -15.85
C ARG A 302 9.38 -13.37 -15.68
N ALA A 303 9.60 -12.41 -14.79
CA ALA A 303 10.94 -11.87 -14.53
C ALA A 303 11.85 -12.81 -13.74
N LYS A 304 11.28 -13.88 -13.13
CA LYS A 304 12.03 -14.91 -12.39
C LYS A 304 12.41 -16.12 -13.24
N GLN A 305 11.84 -16.23 -14.43
CA GLN A 305 12.17 -17.24 -15.44
C GLN A 305 13.28 -16.76 -16.38
#